data_0aae89e46dec3ace702eac284623c5c4
#
_entry.id   0aae89e46dec3ace702eac284623c5c4
#
_cell.length_a   1.000
_cell.length_b   1.000
_cell.length_c   1.000
_cell.angle_alpha   90.00
_cell.angle_beta   90.00
_cell.angle_gamma   90.00
#
_symmetry.space_group_name_H-M   'P 1'
#
loop_
_entity.id
_entity.type
_entity.pdbx_description
1 polymer ?
#
loop_
_entity_poly.entity_id
_entity_poly.type
_entity_poly.pdbx_seq_one_letter_code
_entity_poly.pdbx_strand_id
1 'polypeptide(L)'
;MKTIPSWMMALAFLFSAAAGRSDTPKVGDKAPDFEAKDQDGKTWKLSNLAGKQVALLYFYPKDDTPGCTKEACGLRDRMTDLKKDNVQVLGVSFDDGESHKKFIEKHSLNFPLLVDTDGKIADQYGARMPSKNMARRVSFLIGKDGKIVHVTDNPGADVHLNEMKDAVANLVKK
;
A
#
# COMPACT_ATOMS: atom_id res chain seq x y z
N MET A 1 -9.10 -69.66 0.41
CA MET A 1 -8.59 -68.63 1.33
C MET A 1 -7.50 -67.88 0.61
N LYS A 2 -7.81 -66.72 0.05
CA LYS A 2 -6.84 -65.80 -0.55
C LYS A 2 -7.27 -64.41 -0.20
N THR A 3 -6.48 -63.74 0.59
CA THR A 3 -6.65 -62.40 1.10
C THR A 3 -6.27 -61.38 0.04
N ILE A 4 -7.12 -60.39 -0.22
CA ILE A 4 -6.88 -59.28 -1.15
C ILE A 4 -6.29 -58.13 -0.37
N PRO A 5 -5.14 -57.54 -0.73
CA PRO A 5 -4.65 -56.34 -0.06
C PRO A 5 -5.36 -55.08 -0.60
N SER A 6 -5.84 -54.30 0.33
CA SER A 6 -6.45 -53.00 0.14
C SER A 6 -5.39 -51.99 -0.33
N TRP A 7 -5.51 -51.50 -1.57
CA TRP A 7 -4.68 -50.41 -2.05
C TRP A 7 -5.33 -49.08 -1.64
N MET A 8 -4.75 -48.45 -0.64
CA MET A 8 -5.04 -47.05 -0.30
C MET A 8 -4.51 -46.16 -1.42
N MET A 9 -5.42 -45.66 -2.26
CA MET A 9 -5.15 -44.58 -3.20
C MET A 9 -5.04 -43.29 -2.38
N ALA A 10 -3.80 -42.86 -2.09
CA ALA A 10 -3.53 -41.52 -1.59
C ALA A 10 -3.72 -40.51 -2.73
N LEU A 11 -4.85 -39.82 -2.74
CA LEU A 11 -5.07 -38.65 -3.59
C LEU A 11 -4.18 -37.51 -3.06
N ALA A 12 -3.03 -37.32 -3.68
CA ALA A 12 -2.21 -36.13 -3.46
C ALA A 12 -2.94 -34.93 -4.11
N PHE A 13 -3.61 -34.13 -3.29
CA PHE A 13 -4.06 -32.80 -3.71
C PHE A 13 -2.82 -31.92 -3.95
N LEU A 14 -2.42 -31.84 -5.21
CA LEU A 14 -1.48 -30.80 -5.65
C LEU A 14 -2.19 -29.45 -5.53
N PHE A 15 -1.97 -28.78 -4.42
CA PHE A 15 -2.30 -27.37 -4.29
C PHE A 15 -1.36 -26.60 -5.23
N SER A 16 -1.79 -26.42 -6.47
CA SER A 16 -1.16 -25.50 -7.40
C SER A 16 -1.42 -24.09 -6.88
N ALA A 17 -0.44 -23.54 -6.18
CA ALA A 17 -0.43 -22.11 -5.88
C ALA A 17 -0.27 -21.36 -7.22
N ALA A 18 -1.38 -21.11 -7.89
CA ALA A 18 -1.40 -20.11 -8.94
C ALA A 18 -0.99 -18.79 -8.28
N ALA A 19 0.17 -18.29 -8.64
CA ALA A 19 0.57 -16.90 -8.37
C ALA A 19 -0.35 -16.01 -9.21
N GLY A 20 -1.62 -15.94 -8.77
CA GLY A 20 -2.65 -15.10 -9.35
C GLY A 20 -2.34 -13.67 -8.94
N ARG A 21 -2.30 -12.81 -9.90
CA ARG A 21 -2.30 -11.36 -9.73
C ARG A 21 -3.41 -11.01 -8.74
N SER A 22 -3.04 -10.42 -7.62
CA SER A 22 -4.02 -10.00 -6.62
C SER A 22 -4.91 -8.92 -7.24
N ASP A 23 -6.21 -9.14 -7.22
CA ASP A 23 -7.16 -8.08 -7.53
C ASP A 23 -6.96 -6.91 -6.57
N THR A 24 -7.17 -5.70 -7.06
CA THR A 24 -7.09 -4.51 -6.19
C THR A 24 -8.10 -4.66 -5.04
N PRO A 25 -7.65 -4.63 -3.78
CA PRO A 25 -8.54 -4.71 -2.64
C PRO A 25 -9.58 -3.58 -2.65
N LYS A 26 -10.79 -3.88 -2.18
CA LYS A 26 -11.94 -2.97 -2.24
C LYS A 26 -12.30 -2.44 -0.85
N VAL A 27 -13.13 -1.42 -0.81
CA VAL A 27 -13.71 -0.92 0.44
C VAL A 27 -14.46 -2.05 1.16
N GLY A 28 -14.16 -2.22 2.45
CA GLY A 28 -14.66 -3.29 3.31
C GLY A 28 -13.75 -4.49 3.43
N ASP A 29 -12.83 -4.70 2.49
CA ASP A 29 -11.85 -5.79 2.58
C ASP A 29 -10.84 -5.53 3.70
N LYS A 30 -10.31 -6.60 4.29
CA LYS A 30 -9.13 -6.50 5.12
C LYS A 30 -7.93 -6.13 4.26
N ALA A 31 -7.23 -5.07 4.64
CA ALA A 31 -6.02 -4.66 3.94
C ALA A 31 -4.95 -5.75 4.03
N PRO A 32 -4.29 -6.12 2.92
CA PRO A 32 -3.15 -7.03 2.94
C PRO A 32 -2.07 -6.52 3.89
N ASP A 33 -1.60 -7.37 4.81
CA ASP A 33 -0.49 -7.01 5.68
C ASP A 33 0.82 -7.03 4.92
N PHE A 34 1.71 -6.13 5.26
CA PHE A 34 3.04 -6.06 4.67
C PHE A 34 4.10 -5.71 5.72
N GLU A 35 5.31 -6.05 5.41
CA GLU A 35 6.51 -5.57 6.10
C GLU A 35 7.47 -4.98 5.07
N ALA A 36 7.89 -3.74 5.27
CA ALA A 36 8.82 -3.04 4.40
C ALA A 36 9.74 -2.11 5.18
N LYS A 37 10.87 -1.77 4.60
CA LYS A 37 11.75 -0.72 5.12
C LYS A 37 11.42 0.61 4.46
N ASP A 38 11.55 1.69 5.22
CA ASP A 38 11.55 3.03 4.64
C ASP A 38 12.97 3.42 4.15
N GLN A 39 13.09 4.65 3.68
CA GLN A 39 14.33 5.24 3.18
C GLN A 39 15.50 5.23 4.20
N ASP A 40 15.19 5.17 5.48
CA ASP A 40 16.20 5.14 6.56
C ASP A 40 16.47 3.73 7.10
N GLY A 41 15.84 2.72 6.50
CA GLY A 41 15.96 1.32 6.89
C GLY A 41 15.10 0.93 8.08
N LYS A 42 14.22 1.82 8.57
CA LYS A 42 13.24 1.51 9.62
C LYS A 42 12.17 0.59 9.06
N THR A 43 11.88 -0.49 9.78
CA THR A 43 10.85 -1.45 9.39
C THR A 43 9.45 -0.95 9.76
N TRP A 44 8.55 -1.02 8.78
CA TRP A 44 7.14 -0.75 8.90
C TRP A 44 6.33 -2.03 8.67
N LYS A 45 5.32 -2.26 9.52
CA LYS A 45 4.31 -3.31 9.33
C LYS A 45 2.94 -2.68 9.44
N LEU A 46 2.05 -2.98 8.51
CA LEU A 46 0.69 -2.46 8.57
C LEU A 46 -0.03 -2.89 9.84
N SER A 47 0.14 -4.16 10.25
CA SER A 47 -0.44 -4.71 11.48
C SER A 47 -0.02 -3.96 12.75
N ASN A 48 1.12 -3.29 12.78
CA ASN A 48 1.56 -2.49 13.91
C ASN A 48 0.78 -1.15 14.07
N LEU A 49 0.11 -0.70 13.00
CA LEU A 49 -0.74 0.49 13.00
C LEU A 49 -2.17 0.14 13.41
N ALA A 50 -2.60 -1.10 13.19
CA ALA A 50 -3.94 -1.57 13.53
C ALA A 50 -4.25 -1.35 15.04
N GLY A 51 -5.47 -0.90 15.33
CA GLY A 51 -5.92 -0.52 16.67
C GLY A 51 -5.42 0.84 17.17
N LYS A 52 -4.44 1.45 16.50
CA LYS A 52 -3.77 2.68 16.93
C LYS A 52 -4.02 3.84 15.99
N GLN A 53 -3.73 3.68 14.71
CA GLN A 53 -3.73 4.74 13.71
C GLN A 53 -4.52 4.31 12.47
N VAL A 54 -5.05 5.28 11.76
CA VAL A 54 -5.49 5.14 10.38
C VAL A 54 -4.26 5.17 9.49
N ALA A 55 -4.19 4.32 8.47
CA ALA A 55 -3.10 4.35 7.51
C ALA A 55 -3.59 4.91 6.17
N LEU A 56 -2.88 5.90 5.63
CA LEU A 56 -3.01 6.34 4.26
C LEU A 56 -1.82 5.79 3.48
N LEU A 57 -2.06 4.71 2.74
CA LEU A 57 -1.07 4.04 1.90
C LEU A 57 -1.27 4.49 0.47
N TYR A 58 -0.29 5.20 -0.11
CA TYR A 58 -0.38 5.62 -1.50
C TYR A 58 0.76 5.07 -2.34
N PHE A 59 0.41 4.44 -3.46
CA PHE A 59 1.34 3.94 -4.47
C PHE A 59 1.51 4.99 -5.55
N TYR A 60 2.73 5.20 -5.98
CA TYR A 60 3.06 6.16 -7.04
C TYR A 60 4.15 5.61 -7.97
N PRO A 61 4.16 6.04 -9.24
CA PRO A 61 5.05 5.47 -10.25
C PRO A 61 6.53 5.63 -9.97
N LYS A 62 6.99 6.86 -9.63
CA LYS A 62 8.42 7.15 -9.51
C LYS A 62 8.69 8.46 -8.78
N ASP A 63 9.76 8.46 -7.97
CA ASP A 63 10.28 9.65 -7.31
C ASP A 63 10.56 10.79 -8.30
N ASP A 64 10.37 12.01 -7.81
CA ASP A 64 10.75 13.26 -8.46
C ASP A 64 10.15 13.47 -9.87
N THR A 65 9.07 12.79 -10.21
CA THR A 65 8.28 13.07 -11.41
C THR A 65 7.19 14.12 -11.11
N PRO A 66 6.76 14.94 -12.09
CA PRO A 66 5.87 16.06 -11.82
C PRO A 66 4.58 15.70 -11.07
N GLY A 67 3.88 14.65 -11.48
CA GLY A 67 2.64 14.20 -10.83
C GLY A 67 2.87 13.61 -9.44
N CYS A 68 3.94 12.83 -9.24
CA CYS A 68 4.27 12.25 -7.94
C CYS A 68 4.76 13.32 -6.96
N THR A 69 5.54 14.29 -7.44
CA THR A 69 5.95 15.44 -6.64
C THR A 69 4.74 16.27 -6.18
N LYS A 70 3.80 16.53 -7.08
CA LYS A 70 2.56 17.26 -6.75
C LYS A 70 1.76 16.56 -5.64
N GLU A 71 1.59 15.24 -5.75
CA GLU A 71 0.89 14.45 -4.74
C GLU A 71 1.63 14.45 -3.40
N ALA A 72 2.93 14.15 -3.41
CA ALA A 72 3.75 14.11 -2.20
C ALA A 72 3.79 15.47 -1.48
N CYS A 73 3.99 16.57 -2.20
CA CYS A 73 3.95 17.91 -1.64
C CYS A 73 2.57 18.27 -1.07
N GLY A 74 1.50 17.89 -1.77
CA GLY A 74 0.14 18.13 -1.29
C GLY A 74 -0.18 17.33 -0.01
N LEU A 75 0.35 16.12 0.15
CA LEU A 75 0.26 15.34 1.40
C LEU A 75 1.12 15.97 2.50
N ARG A 76 2.37 16.36 2.19
CA ARG A 76 3.27 17.06 3.11
C ARG A 76 2.61 18.28 3.74
N ASP A 77 1.98 19.11 2.92
CA ASP A 77 1.35 20.36 3.36
C ASP A 77 0.14 20.10 4.28
N ARG A 78 -0.47 18.93 4.20
CA ARG A 78 -1.61 18.50 5.04
C ARG A 78 -1.20 17.68 6.26
N MET A 79 0.09 17.37 6.45
CA MET A 79 0.54 16.47 7.51
C MET A 79 0.17 16.92 8.92
N THR A 80 0.08 18.22 9.16
CA THR A 80 -0.34 18.73 10.48
C THR A 80 -1.77 18.29 10.82
N ASP A 81 -2.68 18.38 9.87
CA ASP A 81 -4.08 17.97 10.05
C ASP A 81 -4.20 16.44 10.07
N LEU A 82 -3.52 15.75 9.16
CA LEU A 82 -3.49 14.28 9.14
C LEU A 82 -2.99 13.68 10.45
N LYS A 83 -1.96 14.29 11.07
CA LYS A 83 -1.46 13.87 12.39
C LYS A 83 -2.47 14.12 13.51
N LYS A 84 -3.19 15.26 13.49
CA LYS A 84 -4.27 15.52 14.46
C LYS A 84 -5.38 14.47 14.34
N ASP A 85 -5.68 14.03 13.13
CA ASP A 85 -6.66 12.99 12.84
C ASP A 85 -6.12 11.55 13.06
N ASN A 86 -4.88 11.45 13.61
CA ASN A 86 -4.19 10.19 13.87
C ASN A 86 -4.01 9.32 12.61
N VAL A 87 -3.69 9.97 11.49
CA VAL A 87 -3.40 9.31 10.20
C VAL A 87 -1.90 9.20 9.99
N GLN A 88 -1.42 7.99 9.73
CA GLN A 88 -0.06 7.71 9.28
C GLN A 88 -0.05 7.65 7.75
N VAL A 89 0.72 8.53 7.12
CA VAL A 89 0.95 8.49 5.66
C VAL A 89 2.15 7.61 5.36
N LEU A 90 2.02 6.74 4.37
CA LEU A 90 3.06 5.85 3.85
C LEU A 90 3.03 5.90 2.32
N GLY A 91 4.10 6.39 1.70
CA GLY A 91 4.27 6.32 0.25
C GLY A 91 4.95 5.02 -0.15
N VAL A 92 4.64 4.46 -1.30
CA VAL A 92 5.22 3.22 -1.83
C VAL A 92 5.55 3.38 -3.30
N SER A 93 6.79 3.13 -3.67
CA SER A 93 7.21 2.97 -5.06
C SER A 93 8.31 1.91 -5.21
N PHE A 94 8.73 1.66 -6.45
CA PHE A 94 9.80 0.71 -6.74
C PHE A 94 11.19 1.35 -6.70
N ASP A 95 11.26 2.63 -6.35
CA ASP A 95 12.52 3.32 -6.14
C ASP A 95 13.22 2.78 -4.88
N ASP A 96 14.54 2.90 -4.84
CA ASP A 96 15.33 2.48 -3.71
C ASP A 96 15.40 3.55 -2.60
N GLY A 97 15.95 3.16 -1.45
CA GLY A 97 16.03 4.06 -0.30
C GLY A 97 16.87 5.32 -0.54
N GLU A 98 17.87 5.27 -1.43
CA GLU A 98 18.69 6.43 -1.77
C GLU A 98 17.90 7.43 -2.63
N SER A 99 17.14 6.95 -3.60
CA SER A 99 16.21 7.75 -4.39
C SER A 99 15.18 8.43 -3.49
N HIS A 100 14.57 7.67 -2.58
CA HIS A 100 13.60 8.21 -1.62
C HIS A 100 14.20 9.30 -0.72
N LYS A 101 15.45 9.12 -0.24
CA LYS A 101 16.12 10.17 0.55
C LYS A 101 16.29 11.46 -0.23
N LYS A 102 16.75 11.39 -1.46
CA LYS A 102 16.91 12.55 -2.35
C LYS A 102 15.57 13.23 -2.61
N PHE A 103 14.52 12.45 -2.83
CA PHE A 103 13.17 12.98 -3.06
C PHE A 103 12.62 13.68 -1.82
N ILE A 104 12.76 13.05 -0.64
CA ILE A 104 12.38 13.62 0.65
C ILE A 104 13.13 14.92 0.92
N GLU A 105 14.46 14.92 0.75
CA GLU A 105 15.31 16.10 1.00
C GLU A 105 14.94 17.25 0.06
N LYS A 106 14.87 16.98 -1.23
CA LYS A 106 14.57 17.97 -2.27
C LYS A 106 13.24 18.68 -2.06
N HIS A 107 12.22 17.94 -1.60
CA HIS A 107 10.86 18.46 -1.44
C HIS A 107 10.42 18.61 0.02
N SER A 108 11.33 18.43 0.98
CA SER A 108 11.06 18.52 2.42
C SER A 108 9.86 17.67 2.85
N LEU A 109 9.77 16.44 2.33
CA LEU A 109 8.68 15.52 2.69
C LEU A 109 8.84 15.11 4.17
N ASN A 110 7.73 14.99 4.89
CA ASN A 110 7.69 14.81 6.34
C ASN A 110 6.96 13.51 6.77
N PHE A 111 6.98 12.53 5.90
CA PHE A 111 6.44 11.18 6.10
C PHE A 111 7.34 10.14 5.40
N PRO A 112 7.29 8.86 5.81
CA PRO A 112 8.14 7.82 5.26
C PRO A 112 7.72 7.39 3.85
N LEU A 113 8.73 7.02 3.04
CA LEU A 113 8.57 6.36 1.75
C LEU A 113 9.09 4.93 1.87
N LEU A 114 8.25 3.95 1.56
CA LEU A 114 8.56 2.53 1.66
C LEU A 114 9.22 2.02 0.38
N VAL A 115 10.29 1.28 0.56
CA VAL A 115 11.08 0.67 -0.50
C VAL A 115 10.44 -0.65 -0.93
N ASP A 116 9.85 -0.70 -2.12
CA ASP A 116 9.22 -1.88 -2.72
C ASP A 116 9.87 -2.23 -4.06
N THR A 117 11.21 -2.33 -4.09
CA THR A 117 11.99 -2.52 -5.32
C THR A 117 11.64 -3.78 -6.10
N ASP A 118 11.16 -4.82 -5.43
CA ASP A 118 10.68 -6.07 -6.05
C ASP A 118 9.17 -6.04 -6.36
N GLY A 119 8.47 -5.01 -5.90
CA GLY A 119 7.05 -4.76 -6.15
C GLY A 119 6.10 -5.71 -5.41
N LYS A 120 6.56 -6.37 -4.33
CA LYS A 120 5.72 -7.32 -3.58
C LYS A 120 4.52 -6.66 -2.93
N ILE A 121 4.69 -5.47 -2.36
CA ILE A 121 3.57 -4.73 -1.75
C ILE A 121 2.60 -4.31 -2.85
N ALA A 122 3.14 -3.76 -3.95
CA ALA A 122 2.32 -3.37 -5.09
C ALA A 122 1.54 -4.55 -5.69
N ASP A 123 2.11 -5.76 -5.71
CA ASP A 123 1.41 -6.96 -6.17
C ASP A 123 0.25 -7.34 -5.23
N GLN A 124 0.46 -7.28 -3.91
CA GLN A 124 -0.58 -7.56 -2.91
C GLN A 124 -1.77 -6.60 -3.02
N TYR A 125 -1.52 -5.35 -3.39
CA TYR A 125 -2.54 -4.31 -3.53
C TYR A 125 -3.03 -4.13 -4.98
N GLY A 126 -2.62 -4.99 -5.91
CA GLY A 126 -2.96 -4.87 -7.32
C GLY A 126 -2.45 -3.56 -7.95
N ALA A 127 -1.44 -2.94 -7.36
CA ALA A 127 -0.91 -1.64 -7.75
C ALA A 127 0.22 -1.70 -8.77
N ARG A 128 0.72 -2.89 -9.15
CA ARG A 128 1.75 -3.01 -10.19
C ARG A 128 1.19 -2.69 -11.58
N MET A 129 1.90 -1.87 -12.34
CA MET A 129 1.59 -1.68 -13.77
C MET A 129 1.91 -2.95 -14.58
N PRO A 130 0.99 -3.42 -15.46
CA PRO A 130 1.20 -4.66 -16.23
C PRO A 130 2.43 -4.64 -17.12
N SER A 131 2.74 -3.51 -17.72
CA SER A 131 3.74 -3.38 -18.80
C SER A 131 5.00 -2.63 -18.37
N LYS A 132 5.08 -2.20 -17.10
CA LYS A 132 6.20 -1.39 -16.61
C LYS A 132 6.63 -1.85 -15.22
N ASN A 133 7.91 -1.80 -14.93
CA ASN A 133 8.43 -2.09 -13.60
C ASN A 133 8.24 -0.87 -12.67
N MET A 134 6.99 -0.55 -12.38
CA MET A 134 6.59 0.54 -11.48
C MET A 134 5.17 0.33 -10.97
N ALA A 135 4.82 1.03 -9.90
CA ALA A 135 3.46 1.10 -9.42
C ALA A 135 2.61 2.06 -10.27
N ARG A 136 1.30 1.78 -10.35
CA ARG A 136 0.31 2.76 -10.79
C ARG A 136 -0.07 3.66 -9.62
N ARG A 137 -0.68 4.80 -9.92
CA ARG A 137 -1.17 5.69 -8.87
C ARG A 137 -2.47 5.13 -8.32
N VAL A 138 -2.43 4.69 -7.08
CA VAL A 138 -3.59 4.24 -6.32
C VAL A 138 -3.36 4.48 -4.84
N SER A 139 -4.37 4.94 -4.12
CA SER A 139 -4.30 5.22 -2.68
C SER A 139 -5.38 4.48 -1.92
N PHE A 140 -5.03 4.01 -0.74
CA PHE A 140 -5.91 3.29 0.17
C PHE A 140 -5.95 4.01 1.51
N LEU A 141 -7.15 4.29 2.01
CA LEU A 141 -7.34 4.68 3.39
C LEU A 141 -7.77 3.43 4.18
N ILE A 142 -7.01 3.10 5.22
CA ILE A 142 -7.18 1.88 6.02
C ILE A 142 -7.52 2.31 7.44
N GLY A 143 -8.69 1.87 7.90
CA GLY A 143 -9.17 2.16 9.26
C GLY A 143 -8.34 1.46 10.33
N LYS A 144 -8.54 1.87 11.59
CA LYS A 144 -7.87 1.26 12.75
C LYS A 144 -8.21 -0.22 12.91
N ASP A 145 -9.35 -0.68 12.39
CA ASP A 145 -9.74 -2.09 12.35
C ASP A 145 -9.02 -2.90 11.27
N GLY A 146 -8.12 -2.27 10.51
CA GLY A 146 -7.37 -2.90 9.43
C GLY A 146 -8.16 -3.11 8.15
N LYS A 147 -9.37 -2.54 8.04
CA LYS A 147 -10.17 -2.61 6.82
C LYS A 147 -9.98 -1.38 5.95
N ILE A 148 -10.06 -1.58 4.65
CA ILE A 148 -10.05 -0.49 3.67
C ILE A 148 -11.36 0.27 3.76
N VAL A 149 -11.29 1.57 3.98
CA VAL A 149 -12.45 2.47 4.11
C VAL A 149 -12.63 3.37 2.89
N HIS A 150 -11.57 3.58 2.11
CA HIS A 150 -11.62 4.29 0.84
C HIS A 150 -10.49 3.84 -0.09
N VAL A 151 -10.76 3.89 -1.40
CA VAL A 151 -9.77 3.63 -2.46
C VAL A 151 -9.90 4.70 -3.52
N THR A 152 -8.79 5.36 -3.86
CA THR A 152 -8.69 6.23 -5.03
C THR A 152 -7.80 5.56 -6.06
N ASP A 153 -8.35 5.22 -7.22
CA ASP A 153 -7.65 4.62 -8.36
C ASP A 153 -7.77 5.55 -9.57
N ASN A 154 -6.86 6.51 -9.66
CA ASN A 154 -6.90 7.54 -10.68
C ASN A 154 -5.47 8.01 -11.04
N PRO A 155 -5.13 8.33 -12.29
CA PRO A 155 -3.81 8.84 -12.66
C PRO A 155 -3.53 10.27 -12.15
N GLY A 156 -4.55 11.05 -11.82
CA GLY A 156 -4.43 12.46 -11.43
C GLY A 156 -4.13 12.66 -9.94
N ALA A 157 -3.02 13.32 -9.61
CA ALA A 157 -2.62 13.60 -8.24
C ALA A 157 -3.67 14.42 -7.44
N ASP A 158 -4.32 15.39 -8.08
CA ASP A 158 -5.34 16.23 -7.43
C ASP A 158 -6.55 15.43 -6.98
N VAL A 159 -6.93 14.40 -7.74
CA VAL A 159 -8.04 13.51 -7.39
C VAL A 159 -7.71 12.80 -6.07
N HIS A 160 -6.50 12.24 -5.95
CA HIS A 160 -6.05 11.59 -4.71
C HIS A 160 -6.07 12.55 -3.51
N LEU A 161 -5.51 13.76 -3.70
CA LEU A 161 -5.44 14.76 -2.63
C LEU A 161 -6.84 15.18 -2.14
N ASN A 162 -7.82 15.32 -3.04
CA ASN A 162 -9.17 15.73 -2.69
C ASN A 162 -9.97 14.58 -2.07
N GLU A 163 -9.99 13.41 -2.72
CA GLU A 163 -10.75 12.26 -2.24
C GLU A 163 -10.22 11.76 -0.89
N MET A 164 -8.89 11.69 -0.69
CA MET A 164 -8.31 11.28 0.59
C MET A 164 -8.61 12.28 1.71
N LYS A 165 -8.58 13.58 1.43
CA LYS A 165 -9.01 14.61 2.40
C LYS A 165 -10.44 14.38 2.85
N ASP A 166 -11.36 14.19 1.90
CA ASP A 166 -12.77 14.00 2.20
C ASP A 166 -13.02 12.65 2.92
N ALA A 167 -12.33 11.60 2.52
CA ALA A 167 -12.42 10.30 3.15
C ALA A 167 -11.93 10.32 4.62
N VAL A 168 -10.80 10.99 4.91
CA VAL A 168 -10.31 11.20 6.28
C VAL A 168 -11.32 11.99 7.10
N ALA A 169 -11.80 13.12 6.58
CA ALA A 169 -12.78 13.96 7.28
C ALA A 169 -14.09 13.19 7.61
N ASN A 170 -14.53 12.31 6.72
CA ASN A 170 -15.72 11.47 6.95
C ASN A 170 -15.46 10.33 7.97
N LEU A 171 -14.22 9.84 8.05
CA LEU A 171 -13.85 8.79 9.00
C LEU A 171 -13.75 9.33 10.44
N VAL A 172 -13.25 10.55 10.61
CA VAL A 172 -13.02 11.18 11.93
C VAL A 172 -14.32 11.70 12.56
N LYS A 173 -15.35 11.99 11.74
CA LYS A 173 -16.67 12.44 12.22
C LYS A 173 -17.56 11.32 12.78
N LYS A 174 -17.16 10.06 12.62
CA LYS A 174 -17.86 8.88 13.15
C LYS A 174 -17.32 8.45 14.49
#